data_a2d72bb4f5f30163a114f7d0a3986b18
#
_entry.id   a2d72bb4f5f30163a114f7d0a3986b18
#
_cell.length_a   1.000
_cell.length_b   1.000
_cell.length_c   1.000
_cell.angle_alpha   90.00
_cell.angle_beta   90.00
_cell.angle_gamma   90.00
#
_symmetry.space_group_name_H-M   'P 1'
#
loop_
_entity.id
_entity.type
_entity.pdbx_description
1 polymer ?
#
loop_
_entity_poly.entity_id
_entity_poly.type
_entity_poly.pdbx_seq_one_letter_code
_entity_poly.pdbx_strand_id
1 'polypeptide(L)'
;MSNIGSSVQSGKASSESTTIINQDPSNTTFDEEKTIARVHSLIEEYTENYSNLTDRPVKEALEDLAAFCTRSLDQQAIIVRELFTNVLEAKSRARRAVGHLLDAAHNDDNISETAFVSGVKMIIEAAPDYAVDIPLIWQYIGEILGAFIGAPTSNMAVLKPIFECVPDDKAKQFFQFTIRYATEFSSQSRIQRFWQSSGFSLNDLMKADLIDSTFSNEFDWLFDTPEVEQSTSQTKENHSPHPDPQLVKLFKSVNDQGTTITDPEIITYIREHMDPSEKFYIRNIVLSYLEACLINRDPQKKIQEDIAKKRMTVLNAIIEHKSEAEIQAVYAIQNFVNKLEHPPKMARLLFDIFYDEECVSEDAFFEWLKHPDQSETEGHAVVEISTKDFFTWLQQAETEVEEGEEEEGS
;
A
#
# COMPACT_ATOMS: atom_id res chain seq x y z
N MET A 1 -38.32 -94.84 7.44
CA MET A 1 -39.06 -94.91 6.15
C MET A 1 -38.92 -93.58 5.44
N SER A 2 -38.32 -93.70 4.29
CA SER A 2 -38.54 -92.86 3.09
C SER A 2 -38.29 -91.34 3.20
N ASN A 3 -37.25 -90.80 2.71
CA ASN A 3 -36.76 -90.71 1.32
C ASN A 3 -37.22 -89.41 0.61
N ILE A 4 -36.34 -88.91 -0.18
CA ILE A 4 -36.38 -87.92 -1.29
C ILE A 4 -36.07 -86.50 -0.82
N GLY A 5 -34.97 -85.81 -1.09
CA GLY A 5 -34.21 -85.72 -2.33
C GLY A 5 -34.72 -84.56 -3.20
N SER A 6 -34.04 -83.38 -3.15
CA SER A 6 -33.96 -82.56 -4.34
C SER A 6 -32.94 -81.46 -4.15
N SER A 7 -32.03 -81.38 -5.09
CA SER A 7 -31.04 -80.39 -5.37
C SER A 7 -31.64 -79.01 -5.77
N VAL A 8 -31.14 -77.92 -5.25
CA VAL A 8 -31.29 -76.64 -5.90
C VAL A 8 -29.95 -75.85 -5.83
N GLN A 9 -29.60 -75.37 -6.95
CA GLN A 9 -28.38 -74.66 -7.35
C GLN A 9 -28.05 -73.41 -6.52
N SER A 10 -26.75 -73.25 -6.31
CA SER A 10 -26.13 -72.06 -5.80
C SER A 10 -26.30 -70.87 -6.75
N GLY A 11 -26.96 -69.84 -6.29
CA GLY A 11 -26.89 -68.48 -6.87
C GLY A 11 -25.91 -67.62 -6.06
N LYS A 12 -24.77 -67.32 -6.67
CA LYS A 12 -23.85 -66.34 -6.16
C LYS A 12 -24.49 -64.92 -6.31
N ALA A 13 -24.86 -64.30 -5.21
CA ALA A 13 -25.13 -62.90 -5.16
C ALA A 13 -23.79 -62.15 -4.91
N SER A 14 -23.32 -61.49 -5.92
CA SER A 14 -22.20 -60.50 -5.83
C SER A 14 -22.69 -59.31 -5.04
N SER A 15 -22.17 -59.09 -3.84
CA SER A 15 -22.31 -57.82 -3.12
C SER A 15 -21.34 -56.83 -3.75
N GLU A 16 -21.83 -55.97 -4.61
CA GLU A 16 -21.12 -54.75 -5.01
C GLU A 16 -21.06 -53.84 -3.78
N SER A 17 -19.88 -53.76 -3.19
CA SER A 17 -19.55 -52.72 -2.22
C SER A 17 -19.43 -51.41 -2.98
N THR A 18 -20.45 -50.58 -2.92
CA THR A 18 -20.37 -49.17 -3.38
C THR A 18 -19.43 -48.43 -2.44
N THR A 19 -18.19 -48.29 -2.87
CA THR A 19 -17.23 -47.38 -2.24
C THR A 19 -17.72 -45.98 -2.50
N ILE A 20 -18.27 -45.31 -1.49
CA ILE A 20 -18.53 -43.90 -1.53
C ILE A 20 -17.16 -43.22 -1.51
N ILE A 21 -16.68 -42.84 -2.68
CA ILE A 21 -15.55 -41.94 -2.81
C ILE A 21 -16.06 -40.56 -2.32
N ASN A 22 -15.64 -40.17 -1.13
CA ASN A 22 -15.74 -38.79 -0.70
C ASN A 22 -14.95 -37.95 -1.69
N GLN A 23 -15.64 -37.30 -2.62
CA GLN A 23 -15.05 -36.30 -3.47
C GLN A 23 -14.76 -35.10 -2.57
N ASP A 24 -13.47 -34.81 -2.44
CA ASP A 24 -12.95 -33.55 -1.87
C ASP A 24 -13.58 -32.41 -2.68
N PRO A 25 -14.20 -31.39 -2.02
CA PRO A 25 -14.87 -30.30 -2.76
C PRO A 25 -13.89 -29.40 -3.55
N SER A 26 -12.58 -29.65 -3.48
CA SER A 26 -11.54 -28.88 -4.18
C SER A 26 -11.29 -29.33 -5.64
N ASN A 27 -11.88 -30.40 -6.13
CA ASN A 27 -11.62 -30.93 -7.49
C ASN A 27 -12.78 -30.64 -8.43
N THR A 28 -13.05 -29.37 -8.70
CA THR A 28 -13.88 -28.95 -9.85
C THR A 28 -13.03 -29.04 -11.11
N THR A 29 -13.37 -29.96 -11.99
CA THR A 29 -12.76 -30.06 -13.32
C THR A 29 -13.00 -28.77 -14.10
N PHE A 30 -11.95 -28.07 -14.45
CA PHE A 30 -11.98 -26.89 -15.31
C PHE A 30 -11.34 -27.23 -16.66
N ASP A 31 -11.65 -26.43 -17.67
CA ASP A 31 -11.06 -26.53 -19.00
C ASP A 31 -9.85 -25.59 -19.08
N GLU A 32 -8.64 -26.18 -19.11
CA GLU A 32 -7.38 -25.41 -19.09
C GLU A 32 -7.23 -24.53 -20.33
N GLU A 33 -7.48 -25.09 -21.54
CA GLU A 33 -7.34 -24.32 -22.78
C GLU A 33 -8.30 -23.12 -22.82
N LYS A 34 -9.52 -23.33 -22.35
CA LYS A 34 -10.50 -22.25 -22.25
C LYS A 34 -10.10 -21.20 -21.18
N THR A 35 -9.52 -21.63 -20.06
CA THR A 35 -9.03 -20.72 -19.04
C THR A 35 -7.90 -19.86 -19.59
N ILE A 36 -6.91 -20.45 -20.27
CA ILE A 36 -5.80 -19.74 -20.90
C ILE A 36 -6.32 -18.71 -21.91
N ALA A 37 -7.22 -19.11 -22.81
CA ALA A 37 -7.79 -18.21 -23.80
C ALA A 37 -8.51 -17.00 -23.17
N ARG A 38 -9.22 -17.21 -22.04
CA ARG A 38 -9.89 -16.14 -21.28
C ARG A 38 -8.90 -15.18 -20.65
N VAL A 39 -7.82 -15.70 -20.05
CA VAL A 39 -6.76 -14.88 -19.45
C VAL A 39 -6.08 -14.02 -20.51
N HIS A 40 -5.78 -14.57 -21.70
CA HIS A 40 -5.18 -13.80 -22.78
C HIS A 40 -6.06 -12.62 -23.22
N SER A 41 -7.37 -12.86 -23.42
CA SER A 41 -8.32 -11.79 -23.77
C SER A 41 -8.41 -10.73 -22.67
N LEU A 42 -8.47 -11.13 -21.42
CA LEU A 42 -8.51 -10.21 -20.28
C LEU A 42 -7.26 -9.33 -20.20
N ILE A 43 -6.06 -9.92 -20.37
CA ILE A 43 -4.80 -9.16 -20.29
C ILE A 43 -4.68 -8.14 -21.41
N GLU A 44 -5.03 -8.53 -22.65
CA GLU A 44 -4.99 -7.65 -23.82
C GLU A 44 -5.83 -6.39 -23.56
N GLU A 45 -7.08 -6.56 -23.14
CA GLU A 45 -8.00 -5.45 -22.84
C GLU A 45 -7.53 -4.64 -21.62
N TYR A 46 -7.14 -5.32 -20.52
CA TYR A 46 -6.76 -4.66 -19.30
C TYR A 46 -5.48 -3.82 -19.44
N THR A 47 -4.43 -4.36 -20.09
CA THR A 47 -3.14 -3.65 -20.20
C THR A 47 -3.21 -2.46 -21.16
N GLU A 48 -4.08 -2.48 -22.16
CA GLU A 48 -4.36 -1.32 -23.01
C GLU A 48 -5.02 -0.19 -22.23
N ASN A 49 -5.99 -0.51 -21.38
CA ASN A 49 -6.81 0.44 -20.63
C ASN A 49 -6.21 0.84 -19.27
N TYR A 50 -5.21 0.11 -18.79
CA TYR A 50 -4.63 0.34 -17.46
C TYR A 50 -4.15 1.79 -17.30
N SER A 51 -4.49 2.39 -16.16
CA SER A 51 -4.06 3.72 -15.75
C SER A 51 -3.79 3.75 -14.26
N ASN A 52 -2.66 4.34 -13.87
CA ASN A 52 -2.35 4.58 -12.46
C ASN A 52 -3.25 5.68 -11.82
N LEU A 53 -4.07 6.36 -12.64
CA LEU A 53 -4.90 7.47 -12.21
C LEU A 53 -6.33 7.07 -11.83
N THR A 54 -6.77 5.87 -12.25
CA THR A 54 -8.13 5.39 -12.01
C THR A 54 -8.14 3.89 -11.74
N ASP A 55 -8.97 3.43 -10.79
CA ASP A 55 -9.15 2.00 -10.48
C ASP A 55 -10.18 1.32 -11.38
N ARG A 56 -10.79 2.08 -12.31
CA ARG A 56 -11.83 1.55 -13.16
C ARG A 56 -11.37 0.34 -13.99
N PRO A 57 -10.20 0.38 -14.66
CA PRO A 57 -9.73 -0.78 -15.41
C PRO A 57 -9.48 -2.03 -14.55
N VAL A 58 -8.99 -1.84 -13.32
CA VAL A 58 -8.79 -2.95 -12.37
C VAL A 58 -10.11 -3.58 -11.98
N LYS A 59 -11.15 -2.78 -11.71
CA LYS A 59 -12.48 -3.28 -11.37
C LYS A 59 -13.14 -4.04 -12.50
N GLU A 60 -13.07 -3.51 -13.72
CA GLU A 60 -13.57 -4.19 -14.93
C GLU A 60 -12.85 -5.54 -15.12
N ALA A 61 -11.53 -5.57 -15.00
CA ALA A 61 -10.74 -6.80 -15.10
C ALA A 61 -11.05 -7.81 -13.99
N LEU A 62 -11.35 -7.36 -12.75
CA LEU A 62 -11.77 -8.23 -11.65
C LEU A 62 -13.14 -8.86 -11.92
N GLU A 63 -14.10 -8.09 -12.43
CA GLU A 63 -15.42 -8.60 -12.81
C GLU A 63 -15.30 -9.66 -13.91
N ASP A 64 -14.46 -9.43 -14.90
CA ASP A 64 -14.18 -10.40 -15.97
C ASP A 64 -13.48 -11.65 -15.45
N LEU A 65 -12.49 -11.48 -14.56
CA LEU A 65 -11.80 -12.60 -13.90
C LEU A 65 -12.78 -13.44 -13.09
N ALA A 66 -13.60 -12.81 -12.27
CA ALA A 66 -14.59 -13.47 -11.42
C ALA A 66 -15.63 -14.27 -12.24
N ALA A 67 -15.90 -13.85 -13.48
CA ALA A 67 -16.84 -14.55 -14.37
C ALA A 67 -16.38 -15.96 -14.81
N PHE A 68 -15.07 -16.25 -14.75
CA PHE A 68 -14.55 -17.57 -15.15
C PHE A 68 -13.61 -18.24 -14.12
N CYS A 69 -13.12 -17.49 -13.13
CA CYS A 69 -12.30 -18.03 -12.05
C CYS A 69 -13.17 -18.90 -11.12
N THR A 70 -12.73 -20.10 -10.83
CA THR A 70 -13.41 -21.01 -9.91
C THR A 70 -12.62 -21.15 -8.61
N ARG A 71 -13.16 -21.92 -7.66
CA ARG A 71 -12.46 -22.25 -6.41
C ARG A 71 -11.38 -23.34 -6.56
N SER A 72 -11.11 -23.80 -7.80
CA SER A 72 -10.03 -24.76 -8.06
C SER A 72 -8.67 -24.07 -7.90
N LEU A 73 -7.84 -24.56 -6.99
CA LEU A 73 -6.47 -24.06 -6.78
C LEU A 73 -5.62 -24.23 -8.05
N ASP A 74 -5.81 -25.32 -8.79
CA ASP A 74 -5.08 -25.58 -10.02
C ASP A 74 -5.45 -24.57 -11.10
N GLN A 75 -6.75 -24.25 -11.26
CA GLN A 75 -7.17 -23.22 -12.20
C GLN A 75 -6.63 -21.84 -11.82
N GLN A 76 -6.72 -21.47 -10.55
CA GLN A 76 -6.20 -20.19 -10.06
C GLN A 76 -4.69 -20.10 -10.29
N ALA A 77 -3.92 -21.17 -10.04
CA ALA A 77 -2.48 -21.20 -10.29
C ALA A 77 -2.16 -21.05 -11.78
N ILE A 78 -2.93 -21.66 -12.68
CA ILE A 78 -2.80 -21.47 -14.14
C ILE A 78 -3.11 -20.04 -14.52
N ILE A 79 -4.15 -19.44 -13.96
CA ILE A 79 -4.48 -18.02 -14.19
C ILE A 79 -3.29 -17.13 -13.80
N VAL A 80 -2.69 -17.33 -12.62
CA VAL A 80 -1.51 -16.58 -12.18
C VAL A 80 -0.35 -16.79 -13.15
N ARG A 81 -0.03 -18.02 -13.52
CA ARG A 81 1.01 -18.35 -14.51
C ARG A 81 0.79 -17.57 -15.80
N GLU A 82 -0.40 -17.61 -16.37
CA GLU A 82 -0.70 -16.96 -17.64
C GLU A 82 -0.65 -15.42 -17.53
N LEU A 83 -1.12 -14.85 -16.42
CA LEU A 83 -1.01 -13.41 -16.15
C LEU A 83 0.46 -12.94 -16.19
N PHE A 84 1.38 -13.70 -15.60
CA PHE A 84 2.82 -13.41 -15.68
C PHE A 84 3.34 -13.60 -17.11
N THR A 85 3.14 -14.80 -17.68
CA THR A 85 3.77 -15.21 -18.94
C THR A 85 3.42 -14.26 -20.09
N ASN A 86 2.17 -13.80 -20.17
CA ASN A 86 1.73 -12.92 -21.26
C ASN A 86 2.35 -11.51 -21.24
N VAL A 87 2.91 -11.07 -20.11
CA VAL A 87 3.49 -9.72 -20.01
C VAL A 87 5.00 -9.71 -19.86
N LEU A 88 5.65 -10.87 -19.84
CA LEU A 88 7.11 -10.93 -19.68
C LEU A 88 7.84 -10.08 -20.72
N GLU A 89 7.49 -10.21 -21.99
CA GLU A 89 8.08 -9.43 -23.08
C GLU A 89 7.37 -8.10 -23.37
N ALA A 90 6.30 -7.80 -22.65
CA ALA A 90 5.57 -6.56 -22.79
C ALA A 90 6.34 -5.37 -22.17
N LYS A 91 5.80 -4.16 -22.26
CA LYS A 91 6.36 -2.97 -21.62
C LYS A 91 6.23 -3.06 -20.08
N SER A 92 7.13 -2.39 -19.34
CA SER A 92 7.08 -2.26 -17.87
C SER A 92 5.68 -1.89 -17.35
N ARG A 93 4.96 -0.99 -18.02
CA ARG A 93 3.58 -0.63 -17.67
C ARG A 93 2.63 -1.84 -17.62
N ALA A 94 2.74 -2.78 -18.55
CA ALA A 94 1.90 -3.98 -18.57
C ALA A 94 2.26 -4.95 -17.44
N ARG A 95 3.56 -5.11 -17.14
CA ARG A 95 4.02 -5.91 -15.98
C ARG A 95 3.54 -5.33 -14.67
N ARG A 96 3.62 -4.00 -14.50
CA ARG A 96 3.08 -3.27 -13.35
C ARG A 96 1.57 -3.46 -13.22
N ALA A 97 0.83 -3.34 -14.33
CA ALA A 97 -0.61 -3.54 -14.37
C ALA A 97 -1.01 -4.93 -13.86
N VAL A 98 -0.32 -5.97 -14.31
CA VAL A 98 -0.58 -7.35 -13.86
C VAL A 98 -0.28 -7.53 -12.38
N GLY A 99 0.79 -6.94 -11.85
CA GLY A 99 1.06 -6.97 -10.40
C GLY A 99 -0.08 -6.36 -9.57
N HIS A 100 -0.64 -5.23 -10.01
CA HIS A 100 -1.80 -4.59 -9.37
C HIS A 100 -3.08 -5.43 -9.49
N LEU A 101 -3.32 -6.04 -10.65
CA LEU A 101 -4.49 -6.91 -10.84
C LEU A 101 -4.43 -8.14 -9.92
N LEU A 102 -3.23 -8.71 -9.76
CA LEU A 102 -3.02 -9.86 -8.88
C LEU A 102 -3.24 -9.53 -7.40
N ASP A 103 -2.78 -8.34 -6.94
CA ASP A 103 -3.08 -7.87 -5.59
C ASP A 103 -4.59 -7.68 -5.39
N ALA A 104 -5.25 -7.03 -6.33
CA ALA A 104 -6.69 -6.81 -6.28
C ALA A 104 -7.48 -8.14 -6.32
N ALA A 105 -7.08 -9.09 -7.18
CA ALA A 105 -7.71 -10.41 -7.27
C ALA A 105 -7.51 -11.27 -6.02
N HIS A 106 -6.35 -11.12 -5.37
CA HIS A 106 -6.08 -11.76 -4.08
C HIS A 106 -6.95 -11.16 -2.97
N ASN A 107 -7.08 -9.84 -2.93
CA ASN A 107 -7.88 -9.14 -1.93
C ASN A 107 -9.39 -9.39 -2.06
N ASP A 108 -9.88 -9.64 -3.27
CA ASP A 108 -11.27 -9.99 -3.58
C ASP A 108 -11.56 -11.49 -3.48
N ASP A 109 -10.66 -12.30 -2.91
CA ASP A 109 -10.79 -13.77 -2.78
C ASP A 109 -10.96 -14.52 -4.12
N ASN A 110 -10.65 -13.88 -5.26
CA ASN A 110 -10.66 -14.55 -6.57
C ASN A 110 -9.46 -15.48 -6.74
N ILE A 111 -8.30 -15.08 -6.19
CA ILE A 111 -7.07 -15.87 -6.20
C ILE A 111 -6.58 -16.03 -4.76
N SER A 112 -6.52 -17.28 -4.29
CA SER A 112 -5.99 -17.60 -2.97
C SER A 112 -4.46 -17.44 -2.93
N GLU A 113 -3.90 -17.17 -1.75
CA GLU A 113 -2.44 -17.11 -1.54
C GLU A 113 -1.73 -18.38 -2.02
N THR A 114 -2.30 -19.54 -1.69
CA THR A 114 -1.74 -20.83 -2.11
C THR A 114 -1.67 -20.95 -3.63
N ALA A 115 -2.72 -20.57 -4.35
CA ALA A 115 -2.75 -20.61 -5.80
C ALA A 115 -1.82 -19.57 -6.42
N PHE A 116 -1.73 -18.36 -5.85
CA PHE A 116 -0.79 -17.34 -6.26
C PHE A 116 0.65 -17.85 -6.17
N VAL A 117 1.05 -18.38 -5.01
CA VAL A 117 2.38 -18.95 -4.81
C VAL A 117 2.65 -20.09 -5.79
N SER A 118 1.66 -20.99 -6.00
CA SER A 118 1.82 -22.11 -6.94
C SER A 118 2.01 -21.63 -8.38
N GLY A 119 1.25 -20.64 -8.83
CA GLY A 119 1.39 -20.08 -10.16
C GLY A 119 2.73 -19.39 -10.38
N VAL A 120 3.21 -18.63 -9.38
CA VAL A 120 4.54 -18.00 -9.44
C VAL A 120 5.65 -19.04 -9.45
N LYS A 121 5.56 -20.12 -8.66
CA LYS A 121 6.52 -21.25 -8.69
C LYS A 121 6.63 -21.87 -10.08
N MET A 122 5.52 -22.07 -10.78
CA MET A 122 5.54 -22.56 -12.16
C MET A 122 6.37 -21.69 -13.09
N ILE A 123 6.31 -20.35 -12.93
CA ILE A 123 7.11 -19.41 -13.72
C ILE A 123 8.59 -19.48 -13.33
N ILE A 124 8.89 -19.52 -12.03
CA ILE A 124 10.25 -19.61 -11.50
C ILE A 124 10.95 -20.90 -12.00
N GLU A 125 10.24 -22.01 -11.98
CA GLU A 125 10.75 -23.30 -12.46
C GLU A 125 11.04 -23.28 -13.97
N ALA A 126 10.22 -22.58 -14.76
CA ALA A 126 10.40 -22.42 -16.21
C ALA A 126 11.40 -21.28 -16.59
N ALA A 127 11.72 -20.40 -15.64
CA ALA A 127 12.56 -19.23 -15.93
C ALA A 127 13.94 -19.54 -16.54
N PRO A 128 14.66 -20.63 -16.18
CA PRO A 128 15.90 -20.99 -16.83
C PRO A 128 15.76 -21.26 -18.34
N ASP A 129 14.63 -21.87 -18.75
CA ASP A 129 14.34 -22.15 -20.16
C ASP A 129 13.97 -20.85 -20.90
N TYR A 130 13.16 -20.00 -20.29
CA TYR A 130 12.83 -18.68 -20.82
C TYR A 130 14.03 -17.74 -20.92
N ALA A 131 15.06 -17.91 -20.09
CA ALA A 131 16.24 -17.05 -20.09
C ALA A 131 17.05 -17.12 -21.41
N VAL A 132 16.84 -18.15 -22.23
CA VAL A 132 17.45 -18.29 -23.56
C VAL A 132 16.97 -17.21 -24.51
N ASP A 133 15.66 -16.94 -24.51
CA ASP A 133 15.00 -15.96 -25.39
C ASP A 133 14.76 -14.63 -24.68
N ILE A 134 14.61 -14.64 -23.35
CA ILE A 134 14.35 -13.47 -22.52
C ILE A 134 15.50 -13.30 -21.48
N PRO A 135 16.63 -12.68 -21.85
CA PRO A 135 17.79 -12.56 -20.96
C PRO A 135 17.51 -11.83 -19.63
N LEU A 136 16.47 -10.98 -19.58
CA LEU A 136 16.06 -10.21 -18.41
C LEU A 136 14.89 -10.86 -17.64
N ILE A 137 14.65 -12.15 -17.82
CA ILE A 137 13.51 -12.87 -17.23
C ILE A 137 13.37 -12.65 -15.72
N TRP A 138 14.49 -12.74 -14.97
CA TRP A 138 14.50 -12.54 -13.52
C TRP A 138 14.13 -11.13 -13.11
N GLN A 139 14.53 -10.13 -13.90
CA GLN A 139 14.11 -8.74 -13.69
C GLN A 139 12.62 -8.58 -13.94
N TYR A 140 12.09 -9.17 -15.03
CA TYR A 140 10.69 -9.03 -15.39
C TYR A 140 9.74 -9.73 -14.40
N ILE A 141 10.10 -10.93 -13.94
CA ILE A 141 9.35 -11.60 -12.86
C ILE A 141 9.43 -10.76 -11.57
N GLY A 142 10.61 -10.25 -11.22
CA GLY A 142 10.82 -9.38 -10.06
C GLY A 142 10.03 -8.08 -10.14
N GLU A 143 9.84 -7.51 -11.34
CA GLU A 143 9.01 -6.32 -11.56
C GLU A 143 7.53 -6.58 -11.28
N ILE A 144 6.98 -7.69 -11.79
CA ILE A 144 5.58 -8.06 -11.55
C ILE A 144 5.37 -8.36 -10.06
N LEU A 145 6.25 -9.15 -9.46
CA LEU A 145 6.18 -9.49 -8.04
C LEU A 145 6.37 -8.25 -7.16
N GLY A 146 7.27 -7.34 -7.54
CA GLY A 146 7.47 -6.06 -6.87
C GLY A 146 6.22 -5.18 -6.93
N ALA A 147 5.53 -5.13 -8.06
CA ALA A 147 4.27 -4.40 -8.18
C ALA A 147 3.16 -5.01 -7.30
N PHE A 148 3.09 -6.34 -7.21
CA PHE A 148 2.19 -7.04 -6.28
C PHE A 148 2.51 -6.68 -4.82
N ILE A 149 3.76 -6.80 -4.38
CA ILE A 149 4.17 -6.50 -2.99
C ILE A 149 4.05 -5.01 -2.66
N GLY A 150 4.30 -4.13 -3.61
CA GLY A 150 4.14 -2.69 -3.45
C GLY A 150 2.69 -2.23 -3.35
N ALA A 151 1.73 -3.06 -3.73
CA ALA A 151 0.32 -2.73 -3.72
C ALA A 151 -0.27 -2.60 -2.30
N PRO A 152 -1.42 -1.89 -2.12
CA PRO A 152 -1.94 -1.50 -0.81
C PRO A 152 -2.27 -2.64 0.15
N THR A 153 -2.71 -3.78 -0.34
CA THR A 153 -3.28 -4.88 0.45
C THR A 153 -2.34 -6.07 0.59
N SER A 154 -1.27 -6.10 -0.17
CA SER A 154 -0.30 -7.19 -0.20
C SER A 154 0.51 -7.36 1.09
N ASN A 155 1.06 -8.56 1.27
CA ASN A 155 2.02 -8.87 2.31
C ASN A 155 3.26 -9.60 1.73
N MET A 156 4.35 -9.61 2.47
CA MET A 156 5.59 -10.27 2.04
C MET A 156 5.64 -11.77 2.35
N ALA A 157 4.62 -12.34 3.01
CA ALA A 157 4.63 -13.76 3.40
C ALA A 157 4.78 -14.70 2.20
N VAL A 158 4.27 -14.27 1.04
CA VAL A 158 4.39 -15.02 -0.23
C VAL A 158 5.84 -15.22 -0.70
N LEU A 159 6.79 -14.37 -0.28
CA LEU A 159 8.17 -14.45 -0.75
C LEU A 159 8.86 -15.73 -0.29
N LYS A 160 8.67 -16.15 0.95
CA LYS A 160 9.36 -17.32 1.48
C LYS A 160 9.11 -18.58 0.65
N PRO A 161 7.86 -19.01 0.44
CA PRO A 161 7.59 -20.18 -0.40
C PRO A 161 8.00 -20.00 -1.86
N ILE A 162 8.00 -18.78 -2.42
CA ILE A 162 8.47 -18.50 -3.78
C ILE A 162 9.98 -18.70 -3.87
N PHE A 163 10.75 -18.16 -2.92
CA PHE A 163 12.21 -18.25 -2.93
C PHE A 163 12.74 -19.68 -2.74
N GLU A 164 11.96 -20.60 -2.18
CA GLU A 164 12.31 -22.02 -2.12
C GLU A 164 12.58 -22.66 -3.50
N CYS A 165 11.99 -22.09 -4.57
CA CYS A 165 12.16 -22.57 -5.94
C CYS A 165 13.15 -21.73 -6.76
N VAL A 166 13.64 -20.61 -6.23
CA VAL A 166 14.59 -19.76 -6.93
C VAL A 166 15.98 -20.40 -6.90
N PRO A 167 16.69 -20.55 -8.06
CA PRO A 167 18.06 -21.03 -8.07
C PRO A 167 18.99 -20.16 -7.23
N ASP A 168 19.91 -20.77 -6.49
CA ASP A 168 20.83 -20.06 -5.60
C ASP A 168 21.59 -18.91 -6.28
N ASP A 169 22.07 -19.14 -7.52
CA ASP A 169 22.80 -18.15 -8.30
C ASP A 169 21.94 -16.96 -8.77
N LYS A 170 20.62 -17.06 -8.66
CA LYS A 170 19.63 -16.03 -9.01
C LYS A 170 18.99 -15.36 -7.81
N ALA A 171 18.98 -16.01 -6.64
CA ALA A 171 18.25 -15.55 -5.47
C ALA A 171 18.58 -14.10 -5.07
N LYS A 172 19.86 -13.74 -5.02
CA LYS A 172 20.34 -12.38 -4.72
C LYS A 172 19.79 -11.35 -5.73
N GLN A 173 19.99 -11.60 -7.01
CA GLN A 173 19.56 -10.69 -8.07
C GLN A 173 18.04 -10.56 -8.14
N PHE A 174 17.32 -11.66 -7.97
CA PHE A 174 15.86 -11.68 -7.96
C PHE A 174 15.29 -10.89 -6.79
N PHE A 175 15.87 -11.05 -5.59
CA PHE A 175 15.50 -10.23 -4.43
C PHE A 175 15.71 -8.74 -4.70
N GLN A 176 16.89 -8.36 -5.23
CA GLN A 176 17.22 -6.98 -5.57
C GLN A 176 16.17 -6.36 -6.50
N PHE A 177 15.78 -7.05 -7.56
CA PHE A 177 14.74 -6.58 -8.48
C PHE A 177 13.39 -6.46 -7.78
N THR A 178 12.97 -7.49 -7.06
CA THR A 178 11.67 -7.51 -6.38
C THR A 178 11.52 -6.35 -5.39
N ILE A 179 12.51 -6.14 -4.51
CA ILE A 179 12.45 -5.06 -3.51
C ILE A 179 12.59 -3.68 -4.15
N ARG A 180 13.45 -3.53 -5.16
CA ARG A 180 13.60 -2.26 -5.88
C ARG A 180 12.28 -1.84 -6.54
N TYR A 181 11.64 -2.74 -7.28
CA TYR A 181 10.36 -2.44 -7.92
C TYR A 181 9.23 -2.26 -6.90
N ALA A 182 9.19 -3.04 -5.82
CA ALA A 182 8.23 -2.82 -4.75
C ALA A 182 8.37 -1.42 -4.13
N THR A 183 9.60 -0.94 -3.96
CA THR A 183 9.88 0.41 -3.46
C THR A 183 9.50 1.49 -4.47
N GLU A 184 9.78 1.26 -5.76
CA GLU A 184 9.40 2.19 -6.84
C GLU A 184 7.87 2.35 -6.96
N PHE A 185 7.11 1.26 -6.78
CA PHE A 185 5.65 1.26 -6.89
C PHE A 185 4.92 1.65 -5.60
N SER A 186 5.65 1.80 -4.51
CA SER A 186 5.12 2.14 -3.21
C SER A 186 6.01 3.20 -2.55
N SER A 187 6.53 2.89 -1.35
CA SER A 187 7.53 3.70 -0.68
C SER A 187 8.46 2.82 0.14
N GLN A 188 9.70 3.30 0.32
CA GLN A 188 10.70 2.63 1.13
C GLN A 188 10.19 2.30 2.54
N SER A 189 9.58 3.27 3.21
CA SER A 189 9.03 3.11 4.58
C SER A 189 7.93 2.05 4.66
N ARG A 190 7.13 1.90 3.59
CA ARG A 190 6.08 0.88 3.55
C ARG A 190 6.67 -0.51 3.36
N ILE A 191 7.61 -0.67 2.42
CA ILE A 191 8.27 -1.94 2.18
C ILE A 191 9.07 -2.39 3.41
N GLN A 192 9.73 -1.47 4.10
CA GLN A 192 10.38 -1.72 5.38
C GLN A 192 9.41 -2.26 6.44
N ARG A 193 8.24 -1.60 6.63
CA ARG A 193 7.22 -2.09 7.58
C ARG A 193 6.69 -3.48 7.21
N PHE A 194 6.49 -3.76 5.92
CA PHE A 194 6.07 -5.07 5.46
C PHE A 194 7.11 -6.15 5.73
N TRP A 195 8.38 -5.83 5.48
CA TRP A 195 9.49 -6.72 5.81
C TRP A 195 9.52 -7.04 7.30
N GLN A 196 9.45 -6.04 8.15
CA GLN A 196 9.47 -6.20 9.60
C GLN A 196 8.26 -6.99 10.13
N SER A 197 7.07 -6.72 9.58
CA SER A 197 5.86 -7.46 9.95
C SER A 197 5.86 -8.92 9.48
N SER A 198 6.63 -9.24 8.44
CA SER A 198 6.76 -10.62 7.94
C SER A 198 7.52 -11.54 8.88
N GLY A 199 8.39 -10.96 9.73
CA GLY A 199 9.28 -11.71 10.61
C GLY A 199 10.40 -12.45 9.87
N PHE A 200 10.64 -12.14 8.59
CA PHE A 200 11.68 -12.78 7.78
C PHE A 200 13.07 -12.24 8.10
N SER A 201 14.04 -13.12 7.92
CA SER A 201 15.45 -12.77 7.73
C SER A 201 15.86 -13.08 6.30
N LEU A 202 16.94 -12.48 5.82
CA LEU A 202 17.49 -12.82 4.48
C LEU A 202 17.84 -14.30 4.37
N ASN A 203 18.24 -14.94 5.47
CA ASN A 203 18.58 -16.37 5.50
C ASN A 203 17.35 -17.27 5.27
N ASP A 204 16.14 -16.74 5.39
CA ASP A 204 14.91 -17.45 5.03
C ASP A 204 14.67 -17.47 3.51
N LEU A 205 15.31 -16.56 2.77
CA LEU A 205 15.11 -16.38 1.32
C LEU A 205 16.31 -16.81 0.50
N MET A 206 17.52 -16.73 1.05
CA MET A 206 18.76 -17.07 0.33
C MET A 206 19.84 -17.54 1.28
N LYS A 207 20.86 -18.20 0.71
CA LYS A 207 22.01 -18.71 1.48
C LYS A 207 22.87 -17.56 2.02
N ALA A 208 23.42 -17.73 3.23
CA ALA A 208 24.20 -16.72 3.92
C ALA A 208 25.48 -16.29 3.15
N ASP A 209 26.07 -17.16 2.35
CA ASP A 209 27.25 -16.87 1.52
C ASP A 209 26.98 -15.94 0.34
N LEU A 210 25.70 -15.74 -0.01
CA LEU A 210 25.27 -14.78 -1.04
C LEU A 210 25.09 -13.36 -0.48
N ILE A 211 25.05 -13.22 0.84
CA ILE A 211 24.81 -11.95 1.54
C ILE A 211 26.16 -11.31 1.85
N ASP A 212 26.71 -10.58 0.90
CA ASP A 212 27.95 -9.82 1.10
C ASP A 212 27.69 -8.41 1.67
N SER A 213 28.75 -7.72 2.09
CA SER A 213 28.64 -6.37 2.66
C SER A 213 28.04 -5.34 1.71
N THR A 214 28.27 -5.47 0.41
CA THR A 214 27.70 -4.55 -0.60
C THR A 214 26.19 -4.72 -0.68
N PHE A 215 25.71 -5.96 -0.67
CA PHE A 215 24.30 -6.26 -0.66
C PHE A 215 23.63 -5.81 0.65
N SER A 216 24.26 -6.08 1.81
CA SER A 216 23.75 -5.63 3.09
C SER A 216 23.61 -4.11 3.14
N ASN A 217 24.61 -3.36 2.69
CA ASN A 217 24.58 -1.90 2.68
C ASN A 217 23.50 -1.34 1.72
N GLU A 218 23.21 -2.02 0.59
CA GLU A 218 22.16 -1.60 -0.35
C GLU A 218 20.76 -1.65 0.32
N PHE A 219 20.58 -2.60 1.25
CA PHE A 219 19.30 -2.86 1.91
C PHE A 219 19.31 -2.62 3.42
N ASP A 220 20.32 -1.93 3.97
CA ASP A 220 20.39 -1.61 5.41
C ASP A 220 19.08 -1.00 5.92
N TRP A 221 18.50 -0.10 5.15
CA TRP A 221 17.21 0.52 5.44
C TRP A 221 16.06 -0.48 5.63
N LEU A 222 16.12 -1.67 4.98
CA LEU A 222 15.08 -2.68 5.07
C LEU A 222 15.14 -3.44 6.40
N PHE A 223 16.36 -3.60 6.94
CA PHE A 223 16.64 -4.41 8.13
C PHE A 223 16.73 -3.58 9.41
N ASP A 224 16.93 -2.28 9.29
CA ASP A 224 16.89 -1.41 10.45
C ASP A 224 15.56 -1.60 11.17
N THR A 225 15.61 -2.27 12.33
CA THR A 225 14.46 -2.33 13.21
C THR A 225 14.17 -0.90 13.66
N PRO A 226 12.96 -0.37 13.46
CA PRO A 226 12.56 0.76 14.27
C PRO A 226 12.63 0.24 15.71
N GLU A 227 13.55 0.79 16.48
CA GLU A 227 13.66 0.46 17.90
C GLU A 227 12.27 0.62 18.52
N VAL A 228 11.67 -0.49 18.92
CA VAL A 228 10.56 -0.47 19.88
C VAL A 228 11.17 0.12 21.13
N GLU A 229 11.00 1.42 21.32
CA GLU A 229 11.46 2.13 22.48
C GLU A 229 10.84 1.53 23.73
N GLN A 230 11.59 0.61 24.36
CA GLN A 230 11.53 0.48 25.78
C GLN A 230 12.29 1.68 26.33
N SER A 231 11.55 2.56 26.97
CA SER A 231 11.98 3.75 27.66
C SER A 231 13.33 3.59 28.36
N THR A 232 14.41 4.10 27.76
CA THR A 232 15.57 4.66 28.42
C THR A 232 16.18 5.72 27.51
N SER A 233 16.16 6.93 28.02
CA SER A 233 16.72 8.14 27.45
C SER A 233 18.11 7.97 26.85
N GLN A 234 18.25 8.04 25.50
CA GLN A 234 19.43 8.58 24.84
C GLN A 234 19.07 8.98 23.40
N THR A 235 19.20 10.25 23.11
CA THR A 235 19.01 10.98 21.86
C THR A 235 19.67 10.30 20.66
N LYS A 236 18.87 9.78 19.72
CA LYS A 236 19.21 9.72 18.30
C LYS A 236 18.20 10.57 17.54
N GLU A 237 18.70 11.57 16.85
CA GLU A 237 17.92 12.52 16.06
C GLU A 237 17.12 11.75 14.98
N ASN A 238 15.79 11.75 15.10
CA ASN A 238 14.88 11.39 14.03
C ASN A 238 15.09 12.39 12.87
N HIS A 239 15.60 11.92 11.74
CA HIS A 239 16.01 12.80 10.62
C HIS A 239 14.84 13.22 9.72
N SER A 240 13.62 12.71 9.94
CA SER A 240 12.42 13.07 9.17
C SER A 240 11.16 13.14 10.04
N PRO A 241 10.21 14.04 9.72
CA PRO A 241 8.94 14.15 10.44
C PRO A 241 8.04 12.93 10.18
N HIS A 242 7.36 12.46 11.25
CA HIS A 242 6.46 11.30 11.20
C HIS A 242 5.29 11.42 12.19
N PRO A 243 4.12 10.83 11.89
CA PRO A 243 2.99 10.84 12.80
C PRO A 243 3.25 9.93 14.01
N ASP A 244 2.87 10.40 15.20
CA ASP A 244 2.85 9.57 16.41
C ASP A 244 1.63 8.63 16.39
N PRO A 245 1.81 7.29 16.44
CA PRO A 245 0.70 6.34 16.30
C PRO A 245 -0.33 6.43 17.43
N GLN A 246 0.09 6.80 18.65
CA GLN A 246 -0.82 6.93 19.78
C GLN A 246 -1.63 8.23 19.65
N LEU A 247 -0.98 9.32 19.24
CA LEU A 247 -1.66 10.59 19.00
C LEU A 247 -2.68 10.48 17.86
N VAL A 248 -2.37 9.72 16.78
CA VAL A 248 -3.33 9.40 15.71
C VAL A 248 -4.58 8.70 16.27
N LYS A 249 -4.40 7.73 17.20
CA LYS A 249 -5.54 7.06 17.84
C LYS A 249 -6.36 8.02 18.69
N LEU A 250 -5.70 8.92 19.43
CA LEU A 250 -6.37 9.91 20.26
C LEU A 250 -7.21 10.88 19.42
N PHE A 251 -6.69 11.38 18.31
CA PHE A 251 -7.46 12.22 17.38
C PHE A 251 -8.66 11.49 16.76
N LYS A 252 -8.52 10.18 16.48
CA LYS A 252 -9.61 9.35 15.93
C LYS A 252 -10.66 8.95 16.96
N SER A 253 -10.32 8.93 18.26
CA SER A 253 -11.06 8.11 19.20
C SER A 253 -12.41 8.66 19.64
N VAL A 254 -13.30 7.77 19.44
CA VAL A 254 -14.27 7.28 20.45
C VAL A 254 -13.53 6.18 21.23
N ASN A 255 -13.38 6.26 22.56
CA ASN A 255 -12.78 5.20 23.37
C ASN A 255 -13.65 3.93 23.34
N ASP A 256 -13.10 2.79 23.78
CA ASP A 256 -13.79 1.49 23.80
C ASP A 256 -15.11 1.47 24.59
N GLN A 257 -15.41 2.52 25.33
CA GLN A 257 -16.65 2.71 26.11
C GLN A 257 -17.66 3.66 25.43
N GLY A 258 -17.36 4.11 24.21
CA GLY A 258 -18.23 5.04 23.46
C GLY A 258 -18.14 6.50 23.91
N THR A 259 -17.19 6.85 24.79
CA THR A 259 -16.93 8.21 25.25
C THR A 259 -15.92 8.87 24.31
N THR A 260 -16.25 10.05 23.79
CA THR A 260 -15.32 10.82 22.93
C THR A 260 -14.20 11.38 23.79
N ILE A 261 -12.93 11.11 23.44
CA ILE A 261 -11.77 11.77 24.06
C ILE A 261 -11.88 13.27 23.75
N THR A 262 -11.73 14.09 24.79
CA THR A 262 -11.86 15.54 24.69
C THR A 262 -10.55 16.19 24.21
N ASP A 263 -10.67 17.36 23.59
CA ASP A 263 -9.47 18.12 23.13
C ASP A 263 -8.50 18.45 24.27
N PRO A 264 -8.93 18.83 25.48
CA PRO A 264 -8.02 18.99 26.62
C PRO A 264 -7.23 17.74 26.99
N GLU A 265 -7.81 16.54 26.85
CA GLU A 265 -7.11 15.29 27.11
C GLU A 265 -6.01 15.04 26.06
N ILE A 266 -6.26 15.36 24.80
CA ILE A 266 -5.30 15.27 23.72
C ILE A 266 -4.15 16.27 23.93
N ILE A 267 -4.48 17.52 24.28
CA ILE A 267 -3.50 18.57 24.59
C ILE A 267 -2.61 18.15 25.77
N THR A 268 -3.22 17.59 26.81
CA THR A 268 -2.48 17.07 27.96
C THR A 268 -1.52 15.96 27.56
N TYR A 269 -1.97 15.00 26.75
CA TYR A 269 -1.11 13.94 26.24
C TYR A 269 0.09 14.50 25.47
N ILE A 270 -0.13 15.45 24.55
CA ILE A 270 0.93 16.10 23.77
C ILE A 270 1.97 16.74 24.70
N ARG A 271 1.52 17.50 25.69
CA ARG A 271 2.39 18.23 26.63
C ARG A 271 3.19 17.30 27.56
N GLU A 272 2.67 16.13 27.87
CA GLU A 272 3.31 15.18 28.78
C GLU A 272 4.25 14.19 28.06
N HIS A 273 4.01 13.88 26.76
CA HIS A 273 4.68 12.80 26.06
C HIS A 273 5.51 13.24 24.84
N MET A 274 5.40 14.51 24.40
CA MET A 274 6.14 15.03 23.27
C MET A 274 7.01 16.20 23.68
N ASP A 275 8.28 16.19 23.25
CA ASP A 275 9.25 17.23 23.64
C ASP A 275 9.17 18.41 22.66
N PRO A 276 8.79 19.63 23.13
CA PRO A 276 8.74 20.83 22.29
C PRO A 276 10.10 21.26 21.72
N SER A 277 11.21 20.75 22.24
CA SER A 277 12.56 21.04 21.73
C SER A 277 12.97 20.18 20.54
N GLU A 278 12.18 19.14 20.21
CA GLU A 278 12.45 18.30 19.06
C GLU A 278 12.27 19.07 17.75
N LYS A 279 13.19 18.89 16.81
CA LYS A 279 13.21 19.58 15.51
C LYS A 279 11.88 19.49 14.76
N PHE A 280 11.18 18.36 14.85
CA PHE A 280 9.94 18.11 14.12
C PHE A 280 8.70 18.05 15.03
N TYR A 281 8.75 18.62 16.23
CA TYR A 281 7.66 18.60 17.19
C TYR A 281 6.30 18.99 16.58
N ILE A 282 6.19 20.17 15.98
CA ILE A 282 4.96 20.63 15.34
C ILE A 282 4.58 19.76 14.15
N ARG A 283 5.55 19.37 13.31
CA ARG A 283 5.27 18.53 12.12
C ARG A 283 4.72 17.16 12.51
N ASN A 284 5.27 16.53 13.56
CA ASN A 284 4.82 15.22 14.02
C ASN A 284 3.37 15.29 14.56
N ILE A 285 3.02 16.35 15.28
CA ILE A 285 1.66 16.59 15.76
C ILE A 285 0.70 16.81 14.60
N VAL A 286 1.03 17.69 13.66
CA VAL A 286 0.18 17.99 12.50
C VAL A 286 0.04 16.76 11.60
N LEU A 287 1.10 16.00 11.37
CA LEU A 287 1.03 14.73 10.62
C LEU A 287 0.12 13.71 11.30
N SER A 288 0.17 13.62 12.65
CA SER A 288 -0.71 12.73 13.42
C SER A 288 -2.18 13.12 13.28
N TYR A 289 -2.46 14.41 13.31
CA TYR A 289 -3.79 14.94 13.07
C TYR A 289 -4.27 14.67 11.64
N LEU A 290 -3.46 14.95 10.62
CA LEU A 290 -3.80 14.69 9.21
C LEU A 290 -4.05 13.20 8.93
N GLU A 291 -3.22 12.32 9.47
CA GLU A 291 -3.41 10.86 9.40
C GLU A 291 -4.69 10.41 10.10
N ALA A 292 -5.07 11.07 11.19
CA ALA A 292 -6.33 10.79 11.89
C ALA A 292 -7.55 11.21 11.08
N CYS A 293 -7.45 12.32 10.34
CA CYS A 293 -8.53 12.84 9.50
C CYS A 293 -8.66 12.10 8.16
N LEU A 294 -7.68 11.27 7.79
CA LEU A 294 -7.68 10.58 6.52
C LEU A 294 -8.67 9.41 6.50
N ILE A 295 -9.58 9.42 5.55
CA ILE A 295 -10.33 8.24 5.12
C ILE A 295 -9.51 7.54 4.06
N ASN A 296 -8.87 6.46 4.44
CA ASN A 296 -8.17 5.59 3.52
C ASN A 296 -9.12 4.48 3.05
N ARG A 297 -10.09 4.84 2.22
CA ARG A 297 -10.91 3.86 1.49
C ARG A 297 -10.51 4.00 0.02
N ASP A 298 -9.70 3.05 -0.45
CA ASP A 298 -9.38 2.98 -1.86
C ASP A 298 -10.67 2.96 -2.70
N PRO A 299 -10.74 3.72 -3.80
CA PRO A 299 -9.67 4.47 -4.46
C PRO A 299 -9.57 5.96 -4.06
N GLN A 300 -10.33 6.44 -3.09
CA GLN A 300 -10.38 7.87 -2.78
C GLN A 300 -9.82 8.15 -1.38
N LYS A 301 -8.56 8.59 -1.34
CA LYS A 301 -8.00 9.23 -0.15
C LYS A 301 -8.70 10.56 0.05
N LYS A 302 -9.52 10.69 1.12
CA LYS A 302 -10.29 11.90 1.43
C LYS A 302 -10.07 12.31 2.87
N ILE A 303 -10.13 13.60 3.12
CA ILE A 303 -10.15 14.15 4.49
C ILE A 303 -11.59 14.15 5.01
N GLN A 304 -11.76 13.74 6.26
CA GLN A 304 -13.00 13.88 7.01
C GLN A 304 -13.07 15.30 7.56
N GLU A 305 -13.71 16.20 6.83
CA GLU A 305 -13.76 17.62 7.16
C GLU A 305 -14.38 17.89 8.54
N ASP A 306 -15.43 17.13 8.92
CA ASP A 306 -16.07 17.27 10.23
C ASP A 306 -15.11 16.97 11.39
N ILE A 307 -14.25 15.95 11.23
CA ILE A 307 -13.23 15.61 12.23
C ILE A 307 -12.12 16.64 12.19
N ALA A 308 -11.69 17.04 10.99
CA ALA A 308 -10.65 18.03 10.81
C ALA A 308 -11.02 19.34 11.52
N LYS A 309 -12.16 19.91 11.21
CA LYS A 309 -12.64 21.15 11.86
C LYS A 309 -12.82 20.99 13.36
N LYS A 310 -13.43 19.90 13.83
CA LYS A 310 -13.65 19.65 15.25
C LYS A 310 -12.35 19.60 16.07
N ARG A 311 -11.30 18.99 15.52
CA ARG A 311 -10.01 18.79 16.21
C ARG A 311 -8.99 19.91 16.00
N MET A 312 -9.33 20.92 15.20
CA MET A 312 -8.43 22.05 14.93
C MET A 312 -8.11 22.85 16.19
N THR A 313 -9.03 22.90 17.15
CA THR A 313 -8.80 23.51 18.48
C THR A 313 -7.57 22.95 19.19
N VAL A 314 -7.23 21.68 18.99
CA VAL A 314 -6.00 21.07 19.55
C VAL A 314 -4.77 21.68 18.88
N LEU A 315 -4.77 21.80 17.55
CA LEU A 315 -3.64 22.38 16.82
C LEU A 315 -3.45 23.86 17.18
N ASN A 316 -4.53 24.65 17.25
CA ASN A 316 -4.50 26.06 17.65
C ASN A 316 -3.88 26.22 19.05
N ALA A 317 -4.22 25.34 20.00
CA ALA A 317 -3.66 25.36 21.36
C ALA A 317 -2.17 24.95 21.44
N ILE A 318 -1.62 24.31 20.42
CA ILE A 318 -0.21 23.89 20.38
C ILE A 318 0.62 24.85 19.52
N ILE A 319 0.09 25.31 18.38
CA ILE A 319 0.75 26.24 17.45
C ILE A 319 0.80 27.66 18.04
N GLU A 320 -0.23 28.07 18.78
CA GLU A 320 -0.30 29.32 19.54
C GLU A 320 -0.04 30.57 18.66
N HIS A 321 -0.41 30.54 17.38
CA HIS A 321 -0.15 31.59 16.40
C HIS A 321 1.33 32.04 16.31
N LYS A 322 2.26 31.12 16.55
CA LYS A 322 3.68 31.37 16.39
C LYS A 322 4.08 31.14 14.95
N SER A 323 4.58 32.16 14.26
CA SER A 323 4.94 32.12 12.82
C SER A 323 5.82 30.91 12.46
N GLU A 324 6.81 30.57 13.31
CA GLU A 324 7.67 29.41 13.10
C GLU A 324 6.87 28.08 13.17
N ALA A 325 5.89 27.98 14.06
CA ALA A 325 5.06 26.79 14.22
C ALA A 325 4.03 26.67 13.07
N GLU A 326 3.47 27.79 12.63
CA GLU A 326 2.56 27.86 11.50
C GLU A 326 3.24 27.41 10.19
N ILE A 327 4.46 27.89 9.91
CA ILE A 327 5.25 27.43 8.75
C ILE A 327 5.53 25.91 8.83
N GLN A 328 5.85 25.39 10.02
CA GLN A 328 6.03 23.94 10.20
C GLN A 328 4.74 23.16 9.95
N ALA A 329 3.57 23.73 10.23
CA ALA A 329 2.28 23.11 9.89
C ALA A 329 2.07 23.08 8.36
N VAL A 330 2.42 24.12 7.62
CA VAL A 330 2.36 24.13 6.14
C VAL A 330 3.29 23.07 5.55
N TYR A 331 4.53 22.95 6.05
CA TYR A 331 5.44 21.88 5.62
C TYR A 331 4.91 20.47 5.97
N ALA A 332 4.19 20.32 7.08
CA ALA A 332 3.53 19.04 7.39
C ALA A 332 2.44 18.69 6.37
N ILE A 333 1.65 19.67 5.92
CA ILE A 333 0.67 19.47 4.84
C ILE A 333 1.37 19.08 3.55
N GLN A 334 2.45 19.78 3.16
CA GLN A 334 3.25 19.45 1.98
C GLN A 334 3.75 18.00 2.04
N ASN A 335 4.38 17.60 3.15
CA ASN A 335 4.88 16.24 3.35
C ASN A 335 3.76 15.20 3.30
N PHE A 336 2.60 15.48 3.91
CA PHE A 336 1.45 14.60 3.93
C PHE A 336 0.88 14.36 2.53
N VAL A 337 0.66 15.44 1.77
CA VAL A 337 0.14 15.37 0.39
C VAL A 337 1.13 14.67 -0.53
N ASN A 338 2.43 14.94 -0.40
CA ASN A 338 3.48 14.27 -1.16
C ASN A 338 3.50 12.77 -0.87
N LYS A 339 3.46 12.37 0.40
CA LYS A 339 3.39 10.95 0.83
C LYS A 339 2.16 10.22 0.30
N LEU A 340 1.06 10.92 0.08
CA LEU A 340 -0.18 10.40 -0.48
C LEU A 340 -0.20 10.41 -2.01
N GLU A 341 0.91 10.79 -2.67
CA GLU A 341 1.02 10.89 -4.13
C GLU A 341 0.08 11.94 -4.74
N HIS A 342 -0.09 13.05 -4.05
CA HIS A 342 -0.83 14.23 -4.49
C HIS A 342 -2.30 13.96 -4.89
N PRO A 343 -3.16 13.47 -3.98
CA PRO A 343 -4.57 13.27 -4.28
C PRO A 343 -5.20 14.57 -4.79
N PRO A 344 -6.02 14.52 -5.85
CA PRO A 344 -6.61 15.72 -6.45
C PRO A 344 -7.36 16.57 -5.42
N LYS A 345 -7.10 17.88 -5.42
CA LYS A 345 -7.72 18.89 -4.54
C LYS A 345 -7.38 18.77 -3.05
N MET A 346 -6.59 17.79 -2.61
CA MET A 346 -6.31 17.58 -1.19
C MET A 346 -5.49 18.73 -0.60
N ALA A 347 -4.43 19.18 -1.28
CA ALA A 347 -3.63 20.30 -0.82
C ALA A 347 -4.47 21.57 -0.67
N ARG A 348 -5.30 21.88 -1.66
CA ARG A 348 -6.21 23.02 -1.61
C ARG A 348 -7.18 22.94 -0.44
N LEU A 349 -7.83 21.79 -0.25
CA LEU A 349 -8.76 21.58 0.86
C LEU A 349 -8.10 21.75 2.23
N LEU A 350 -6.88 21.23 2.40
CA LEU A 350 -6.15 21.38 3.65
C LEU A 350 -5.72 22.84 3.90
N PHE A 351 -5.30 23.56 2.86
CA PHE A 351 -4.99 24.97 2.99
C PHE A 351 -6.23 25.78 3.39
N ASP A 352 -7.38 25.54 2.74
CA ASP A 352 -8.64 26.18 3.10
C ASP A 352 -9.01 25.88 4.58
N ILE A 353 -8.95 24.61 5.04
CA ILE A 353 -9.28 24.25 6.42
C ILE A 353 -8.35 24.94 7.43
N PHE A 354 -7.03 24.94 7.20
CA PHE A 354 -6.07 25.52 8.12
C PHE A 354 -6.16 27.04 8.19
N TYR A 355 -6.56 27.67 7.09
CA TYR A 355 -6.83 29.11 7.01
C TYR A 355 -8.15 29.48 7.67
N ASP A 356 -9.26 28.82 7.27
CA ASP A 356 -10.62 29.10 7.76
C ASP A 356 -10.77 28.90 9.28
N GLU A 357 -10.03 27.96 9.86
CA GLU A 357 -10.02 27.67 11.29
C GLU A 357 -8.93 28.43 12.06
N GLU A 358 -8.35 29.45 11.43
CA GLU A 358 -7.32 30.34 12.01
C GLU A 358 -6.10 29.63 12.58
N CYS A 359 -5.73 28.47 12.03
CA CYS A 359 -4.60 27.66 12.49
C CYS A 359 -3.27 28.11 11.88
N VAL A 360 -3.32 28.62 10.65
CA VAL A 360 -2.18 29.15 9.91
C VAL A 360 -2.54 30.50 9.31
N SER A 361 -1.72 31.51 9.61
CA SER A 361 -1.90 32.86 9.11
C SER A 361 -1.54 32.98 7.62
N GLU A 362 -2.06 33.99 7.00
CA GLU A 362 -1.76 34.36 5.62
C GLU A 362 -0.27 34.56 5.39
N ASP A 363 0.41 35.26 6.31
CA ASP A 363 1.84 35.51 6.29
C ASP A 363 2.64 34.18 6.23
N ALA A 364 2.24 33.16 6.99
CA ALA A 364 2.92 31.88 7.00
C ALA A 364 2.74 31.11 5.68
N PHE A 365 1.56 31.18 5.05
CA PHE A 365 1.35 30.62 3.71
C PHE A 365 2.20 31.35 2.66
N PHE A 366 2.28 32.70 2.70
CA PHE A 366 3.13 33.45 1.77
C PHE A 366 4.62 33.24 2.02
N GLU A 367 5.05 33.09 3.27
CA GLU A 367 6.43 32.75 3.60
C GLU A 367 6.82 31.40 3.01
N TRP A 368 5.97 30.36 3.18
CA TRP A 368 6.18 29.06 2.55
C TRP A 368 6.25 29.17 1.01
N LEU A 369 5.41 30.01 0.38
CA LEU A 369 5.36 30.16 -1.08
C LEU A 369 6.57 30.90 -1.62
N LYS A 370 6.94 32.03 -0.99
CA LYS A 370 7.95 32.98 -1.51
C LYS A 370 9.39 32.64 -1.09
N HIS A 371 9.53 32.03 0.09
CA HIS A 371 10.82 31.72 0.70
C HIS A 371 10.92 30.26 1.13
N PRO A 372 10.73 29.30 0.20
CA PRO A 372 10.77 27.88 0.57
C PRO A 372 12.15 27.50 1.10
N ASP A 373 12.16 26.72 2.19
CA ASP A 373 13.37 26.11 2.73
C ASP A 373 13.97 25.17 1.68
N GLN A 374 15.23 25.40 1.31
CA GLN A 374 15.92 24.60 0.30
C GLN A 374 16.12 23.13 0.70
N SER A 375 16.02 22.80 1.99
CA SER A 375 16.03 21.42 2.48
C SER A 375 14.66 20.72 2.37
N GLU A 376 13.57 21.45 2.06
CA GLU A 376 12.19 20.99 2.07
C GLU A 376 11.53 21.08 0.69
N THR A 377 12.30 20.81 -0.36
CA THR A 377 11.84 20.96 -1.76
C THR A 377 10.94 19.82 -2.23
N GLU A 378 10.95 18.69 -1.54
CA GLU A 378 10.18 17.50 -1.94
C GLU A 378 8.68 17.76 -1.89
N GLY A 379 7.99 17.63 -3.04
CA GLY A 379 6.56 17.89 -3.18
C GLY A 379 6.16 19.35 -3.25
N HIS A 380 7.06 20.32 -2.97
CA HIS A 380 6.75 21.77 -2.93
C HIS A 380 6.10 22.25 -4.23
N ALA A 381 6.75 22.05 -5.38
CA ALA A 381 6.25 22.53 -6.66
C ALA A 381 4.86 21.99 -7.06
N VAL A 382 4.53 20.74 -6.67
CA VAL A 382 3.23 20.15 -6.96
C VAL A 382 2.16 20.72 -6.04
N VAL A 383 2.47 20.94 -4.75
CA VAL A 383 1.55 21.59 -3.81
C VAL A 383 1.32 23.03 -4.21
N GLU A 384 2.36 23.80 -4.59
CA GLU A 384 2.27 25.15 -5.11
C GLU A 384 1.31 25.23 -6.30
N ILE A 385 1.49 24.39 -7.31
CA ILE A 385 0.61 24.35 -8.48
C ILE A 385 -0.84 24.04 -8.09
N SER A 386 -1.05 23.08 -7.19
CA SER A 386 -2.38 22.65 -6.77
C SER A 386 -3.10 23.64 -5.83
N THR A 387 -2.37 24.58 -5.24
CA THR A 387 -2.90 25.62 -4.37
C THR A 387 -2.88 27.02 -4.99
N LYS A 388 -2.55 27.15 -6.28
CA LYS A 388 -2.49 28.42 -6.99
C LYS A 388 -3.75 29.28 -6.84
N ASP A 389 -4.93 28.64 -6.93
CA ASP A 389 -6.21 29.35 -6.79
C ASP A 389 -6.44 29.85 -5.33
N PHE A 390 -5.87 29.18 -4.33
CA PHE A 390 -5.89 29.64 -2.95
C PHE A 390 -5.12 30.95 -2.80
N PHE A 391 -3.90 31.00 -3.30
CA PHE A 391 -3.08 32.20 -3.22
C PHE A 391 -3.64 33.36 -4.07
N THR A 392 -4.24 33.05 -5.21
CA THR A 392 -4.92 34.07 -6.02
C THR A 392 -6.09 34.69 -5.26
N TRP A 393 -6.85 33.87 -4.56
CA TRP A 393 -7.98 34.33 -3.75
C TRP A 393 -7.51 35.16 -2.55
N LEU A 394 -6.48 34.73 -1.80
CA LEU A 394 -5.90 35.53 -0.71
C LEU A 394 -5.46 36.92 -1.17
N GLN A 395 -4.72 36.99 -2.28
CA GLN A 395 -4.25 38.30 -2.82
C GLN A 395 -5.39 39.22 -3.24
N GLN A 396 -6.50 38.70 -3.72
CA GLN A 396 -7.67 39.50 -4.07
C GLN A 396 -8.41 39.99 -2.83
N ALA A 397 -8.48 39.21 -1.77
CA ALA A 397 -9.08 39.61 -0.51
C ALA A 397 -8.30 40.74 0.16
N GLU A 398 -6.94 40.72 0.14
CA GLU A 398 -6.11 41.81 0.63
C GLU A 398 -6.41 43.13 -0.11
N THR A 399 -6.50 43.09 -1.45
CA THR A 399 -6.74 44.32 -2.26
C THR A 399 -8.13 44.92 -2.02
N GLU A 400 -9.16 44.10 -1.79
CA GLU A 400 -10.53 44.57 -1.48
C GLU A 400 -10.60 45.25 -0.09
N VAL A 401 -9.80 44.80 0.88
CA VAL A 401 -9.74 45.40 2.23
C VAL A 401 -9.01 46.76 2.18
N GLU A 402 -7.88 46.86 1.45
CA GLU A 402 -7.16 48.14 1.30
C GLU A 402 -7.99 49.21 0.57
N GLU A 403 -8.74 48.82 -0.48
CA GLU A 403 -9.62 49.78 -1.19
C GLU A 403 -10.80 50.23 -0.34
N GLY A 404 -11.34 49.35 0.57
CA GLY A 404 -12.42 49.68 1.49
C GLY A 404 -12.04 50.65 2.60
N GLU A 405 -10.80 50.60 3.09
CA GLU A 405 -10.30 51.50 4.13
C GLU A 405 -9.96 52.91 3.58
N GLU A 406 -9.59 53.04 2.30
CA GLU A 406 -9.37 54.35 1.66
C GLU A 406 -10.69 55.09 1.38
N GLU A 407 -11.82 54.38 1.16
CA GLU A 407 -13.12 55.04 0.95
C GLU A 407 -13.81 55.53 2.24
N GLU A 408 -13.55 54.93 3.40
CA GLU A 408 -14.09 55.37 4.70
C GLU A 408 -13.27 56.52 5.34
N GLY A 409 -12.08 56.79 4.83
CA GLY A 409 -11.16 57.86 5.32
C GLY A 409 -11.20 59.20 4.58
N SER A 410 -12.14 59.40 3.62
CA SER A 410 -12.22 60.63 2.79
C SER A 410 -13.41 61.52 3.14
#